data_391ab8be59006fc0707ec19f5c2858ce
#
_entry.id   391ab8be59006fc0707ec19f5c2858ce
#
_cell.length_a   1.000
_cell.length_b   1.000
_cell.length_c   1.000
_cell.angle_alpha   90.00
_cell.angle_beta   90.00
_cell.angle_gamma   90.00
#
_symmetry.space_group_name_H-M   'P 1'
#
loop_
_entity.id
_entity.type
_entity.pdbx_description
1 polymer ?
#
loop_
_entity_poly.entity_id
_entity_poly.type
_entity_poly.pdbx_seq_one_letter_code
_entity_poly.pdbx_strand_id
1 'polypeptide(L)' 'MRKYRYTFEFKKTEEEARAFCERINAGLTRYMRKNKPAHFMPWQSKDGKENLFVCWYYY' A
#
# COMPACT_ATOMS: atom_id res chain seq x y z
N MET A 1 10.46 17.02 15.46
CA MET A 1 10.74 15.77 14.73
C MET A 1 9.48 15.26 14.06
N ARG A 2 9.54 15.01 12.75
CA ARG A 2 8.37 14.55 12.01
C ARG A 2 8.22 13.04 12.22
N LYS A 3 7.02 12.60 12.62
CA LYS A 3 6.73 11.19 12.76
C LYS A 3 5.92 10.74 11.55
N TYR A 4 6.35 9.64 10.93
CA TYR A 4 5.60 9.03 9.85
C TYR A 4 4.73 7.93 10.42
N ARG A 5 3.47 7.88 9.96
CA ARG A 5 2.55 6.83 10.36
C ARG A 5 2.46 5.79 9.26
N TYR A 6 2.33 4.55 9.66
CA TYR A 6 2.21 3.42 8.75
C TYR A 6 0.78 2.91 8.80
N THR A 7 0.17 2.74 7.64
CA THR A 7 -1.20 2.27 7.56
C THR A 7 -1.39 1.38 6.33
N PHE A 8 -2.59 0.85 6.17
CA PHE A 8 -2.88 -0.02 5.04
C PHE A 8 -4.32 0.16 4.56
N GLU A 9 -4.56 -0.24 3.32
CA GLU A 9 -5.90 -0.31 2.75
C GLU A 9 -6.02 -1.57 1.93
N PHE A 10 -7.24 -2.10 1.84
CA PHE A 10 -7.53 -3.26 1.02
C PHE A 10 -8.08 -2.84 -0.32
N LYS A 11 -7.66 -3.54 -1.38
CA LYS A 11 -8.19 -3.38 -2.73
C LYS A 11 -8.62 -4.75 -3.23
N LYS A 12 -9.60 -4.78 -4.11
CA LYS A 12 -10.16 -6.05 -4.59
C LYS A 12 -9.33 -6.70 -5.68
N THR A 13 -8.63 -5.91 -6.49
CA THR A 13 -7.85 -6.43 -7.60
C THR A 13 -6.41 -5.94 -7.52
N GLU A 14 -5.51 -6.71 -8.15
CA GLU A 14 -4.10 -6.34 -8.23
C GLU A 14 -3.93 -4.99 -8.95
N GLU A 15 -4.72 -4.79 -10.01
CA GLU A 15 -4.65 -3.56 -10.79
C GLU A 15 -4.99 -2.33 -9.94
N GLU A 16 -6.05 -2.45 -9.13
CA GLU A 16 -6.43 -1.36 -8.22
C GLU A 16 -5.34 -1.10 -7.18
N ALA A 17 -4.77 -2.17 -6.62
CA ALA A 17 -3.71 -2.05 -5.63
C ALA A 17 -2.48 -1.37 -6.22
N ARG A 18 -2.10 -1.77 -7.44
CA ARG A 18 -0.96 -1.19 -8.12
C ARG A 18 -1.18 0.29 -8.39
N ALA A 19 -2.35 0.64 -8.91
CA ALA A 19 -2.68 2.03 -9.20
C ALA A 19 -2.67 2.90 -7.94
N PHE A 20 -3.19 2.35 -6.84
CA PHE A 20 -3.18 3.02 -5.55
C PHE A 20 -1.75 3.31 -5.08
N CYS A 21 -0.89 2.31 -5.13
CA CYS A 21 0.50 2.48 -4.71
C CYS A 21 1.26 3.44 -5.61
N GLU A 22 1.04 3.38 -6.91
CA GLU A 22 1.69 4.29 -7.85
C GLU A 22 1.28 5.73 -7.58
N ARG A 23 0.00 5.97 -7.27
CA ARG A 23 -0.49 7.31 -6.95
C ARG A 23 0.19 7.85 -5.69
N ILE A 24 0.28 7.03 -4.65
CA ILE A 24 0.93 7.44 -3.41
C ILE A 24 2.40 7.72 -3.66
N ASN A 25 3.10 6.81 -4.34
CA ASN A 25 4.52 6.98 -4.59
C ASN A 25 4.83 8.22 -5.43
N ALA A 26 3.95 8.56 -6.36
CA ALA A 26 4.12 9.76 -7.18
C ALA A 26 4.06 11.04 -6.34
N GLY A 27 3.33 11.02 -5.23
CA GLY A 27 3.23 12.17 -4.34
C GLY A 27 4.27 12.24 -3.24
N LEU A 28 5.16 11.23 -3.16
CA LEU A 28 6.16 11.19 -2.10
C LEU A 28 7.40 12.02 -2.47
N THR A 29 8.11 12.48 -1.44
CA THR A 29 9.42 13.08 -1.63
C THR A 29 10.40 12.02 -2.14
N ARG A 30 11.54 12.47 -2.65
CA ARG A 30 12.58 11.56 -3.13
C ARG A 30 13.01 10.59 -2.02
N TYR A 31 13.20 11.09 -0.80
CA TYR A 31 13.59 10.27 0.33
C TYR A 31 12.56 9.20 0.64
N MET A 32 11.29 9.58 0.72
CA MET A 32 10.22 8.65 1.04
C MET A 32 10.04 7.58 -0.04
N ARG A 33 10.15 8.00 -1.31
CA ARG A 33 10.01 7.08 -2.43
C ARG A 33 11.10 6.01 -2.42
N LYS A 34 12.30 6.37 -2.01
CA LYS A 34 13.42 5.43 -1.95
C LYS A 34 13.36 4.54 -0.71
N ASN A 35 13.02 5.12 0.44
CA ASN A 35 13.17 4.44 1.72
C ASN A 35 11.87 3.90 2.30
N LYS A 36 10.74 4.52 1.97
CA LYS A 36 9.44 4.14 2.52
C LYS A 36 8.35 4.17 1.44
N PRO A 37 8.54 3.45 0.32
CA PRO A 37 7.55 3.46 -0.75
C PRO A 37 6.31 2.67 -0.35
N ALA A 38 5.19 3.01 -0.97
CA ALA A 38 3.99 2.21 -0.84
C ALA A 38 4.19 0.89 -1.58
N HIS A 39 3.64 -0.18 -1.04
CA HIS A 39 3.73 -1.50 -1.66
C HIS A 39 2.45 -2.27 -1.40
N PHE A 40 2.22 -3.31 -2.17
CA PHE A 40 1.04 -4.15 -1.99
C PHE A 40 1.43 -5.62 -2.06
N MET A 41 0.56 -6.46 -1.49
CA MET A 41 0.76 -7.90 -1.50
C MET A 41 -0.59 -8.61 -1.45
N PRO A 42 -0.66 -9.86 -1.91
CA PRO A 42 -1.90 -10.65 -1.79
C PRO A 42 -2.24 -10.89 -0.33
N TRP A 43 -3.53 -10.91 -0.06
CA TRP A 43 -4.04 -11.19 1.28
C TRP A 43 -5.28 -12.08 1.15
N GLN A 44 -5.41 -13.01 2.07
CA GLN A 44 -6.54 -13.93 2.10
C GLN A 44 -7.11 -13.98 3.51
N SER A 45 -8.45 -14.00 3.62
CA SER A 45 -9.11 -14.11 4.91
C SER A 45 -8.84 -15.48 5.53
N LYS A 46 -9.06 -15.59 6.85
CA LYS A 46 -8.81 -16.84 7.57
C LYS A 46 -9.65 -18.00 7.04
N ASP A 47 -10.87 -17.71 6.60
CA ASP A 47 -11.75 -18.73 6.07
C ASP A 47 -11.52 -19.01 4.57
N GLY A 48 -10.62 -18.27 3.95
CA GLY A 48 -10.28 -18.44 2.55
C GLY A 48 -11.31 -17.92 1.57
N LYS A 49 -12.37 -17.29 2.06
CA LYS A 49 -13.47 -16.82 1.20
C LYS A 49 -13.17 -15.49 0.51
N GLU A 50 -12.34 -14.68 1.11
CA GLU A 50 -11.98 -13.39 0.54
C GLU A 50 -10.53 -13.36 0.13
N ASN A 51 -10.31 -12.93 -1.12
CA ASN A 51 -8.97 -12.73 -1.67
C ASN A 51 -8.86 -11.26 -2.05
N LEU A 52 -7.99 -10.54 -1.35
CA LEU A 52 -7.82 -9.12 -1.53
C LEU A 52 -6.35 -8.81 -1.71
N PHE A 53 -6.05 -7.54 -1.90
CA PHE A 53 -4.67 -7.05 -1.92
C PHE A 53 -4.56 -5.98 -0.85
N VAL A 54 -3.57 -6.11 0.01
CA VAL A 54 -3.32 -5.13 1.05
C VAL A 54 -2.24 -4.18 0.57
N CYS A 55 -2.52 -2.89 0.66
CA CYS A 55 -1.60 -1.83 0.24
C CYS A 55 -1.08 -1.15 1.51
N TRP A 56 0.23 -1.19 1.71
CA TRP A 56 0.88 -0.60 2.87
C TRP A 56 1.55 0.71 2.48
N TYR A 57 1.38 1.73 3.30
CA TYR A 57 2.01 3.01 2.98
C TYR A 57 2.20 3.86 4.23
N TYR A 58 3.11 4.83 4.12
CA TYR A 58 3.35 5.82 5.17
C TYR A 58 2.68 7.14 4.81
N TYR A 59 2.28 7.87 5.82
CA TYR A 59 1.68 9.19 5.64
C TYR A 59 1.99 10.14 6.77
#